data_3222586796fdeb4e2da29393f9d1a960
#
_entry.id   3222586796fdeb4e2da29393f9d1a960
#
_cell.length_a   1.000
_cell.length_b   1.000
_cell.length_c   1.000
_cell.angle_alpha   90.00
_cell.angle_beta   90.00
_cell.angle_gamma   90.00
#
_symmetry.space_group_name_H-M   'P 1'
#
loop_
_entity.id
_entity.type
_entity.pdbx_description
1 polymer ?
#
loop_
_entity_poly.entity_id
_entity_poly.type
_entity_poly.pdbx_seq_one_letter_code
_entity_poly.pdbx_strand_id
1 'polypeptide(L)'
;MKPFFLYRLLPLILCLSILPLGLGAFQSLSHAADRTGQENKKLTHPEAPFKGTDLEPFDMESAKTAEIVFNAFKEGYPEKISEYGYDPVAQDWFIIAGQKKFLWAKGRILLESEASQAEQYRHYIDYLYPAELIPPESFSSELVAEIKRTSDSSYRASQKAYNLEFYHALYDGKTRSQLEQHIVSLRFLGKRVNLHEDIASPLAAVEKEIQAVAKKNQEVQDFVNKISSVEGYNWREIRDRQDRSFHSWGLALDILPKGWQQKNIYWSWISEWNPNWMLIPLDRRWMPPQLVVEIFEKHGFVWGGKWLQWDNIHFEYRPELVLLQENQYSRSRDASLKPLTRLCYGSPKIVEP
;
A
#
# COMPACT_ATOMS: atom_id res chain seq x y z
N MET A 1 -41.66 -1.61 -8.37
CA MET A 1 -41.52 -0.35 -9.13
C MET A 1 -40.19 0.29 -8.72
N LYS A 2 -39.21 0.26 -9.59
CA LYS A 2 -37.88 0.86 -9.40
C LYS A 2 -37.82 2.14 -10.24
N PRO A 3 -37.28 3.28 -9.79
CA PRO A 3 -37.08 4.45 -10.64
C PRO A 3 -35.73 4.35 -11.39
N PHE A 4 -35.80 4.56 -12.68
CA PHE A 4 -34.69 4.78 -13.59
C PHE A 4 -34.13 6.19 -13.40
N PHE A 5 -32.80 6.31 -13.24
CA PHE A 5 -32.12 7.60 -13.35
C PHE A 5 -31.58 7.79 -14.77
N LEU A 6 -32.13 8.82 -15.45
CA LEU A 6 -31.67 9.30 -16.76
C LEU A 6 -30.37 10.13 -16.58
N TYR A 7 -29.31 9.75 -17.27
CA TYR A 7 -28.14 10.61 -17.51
C TYR A 7 -28.41 11.51 -18.74
N ARG A 8 -28.33 12.82 -18.50
CA ARG A 8 -28.36 13.86 -19.55
C ARG A 8 -26.98 13.98 -20.19
N LEU A 9 -26.95 13.81 -21.53
CA LEU A 9 -25.85 14.16 -22.43
C LEU A 9 -25.86 15.68 -22.67
N LEU A 10 -24.71 16.34 -22.59
CA LEU A 10 -24.46 17.69 -23.11
C LEU A 10 -23.35 17.64 -24.17
N PRO A 11 -23.41 18.48 -25.21
CA PRO A 11 -22.70 18.26 -26.47
C PRO A 11 -21.29 18.86 -26.52
N LEU A 12 -20.47 18.24 -27.38
CA LEU A 12 -19.16 18.69 -27.85
C LEU A 12 -19.25 20.07 -28.55
N ILE A 13 -18.35 20.97 -28.21
CA ILE A 13 -17.98 22.10 -29.10
C ILE A 13 -16.56 21.86 -29.60
N LEU A 14 -16.48 21.76 -30.94
CA LEU A 14 -15.26 21.62 -31.72
C LEU A 14 -14.67 23.03 -31.95
N CYS A 15 -13.39 23.24 -31.65
CA CYS A 15 -12.63 24.36 -32.20
C CYS A 15 -11.35 23.86 -32.86
N LEU A 16 -11.35 23.97 -34.19
CA LEU A 16 -10.16 23.87 -35.07
C LEU A 16 -9.35 25.15 -35.00
N SER A 17 -8.02 25.04 -34.97
CA SER A 17 -7.06 26.03 -35.55
C SER A 17 -5.67 25.41 -35.62
N ILE A 18 -5.26 24.97 -36.77
CA ILE A 18 -4.28 25.52 -37.76
C ILE A 18 -2.83 25.60 -37.24
N LEU A 19 -2.01 24.71 -37.89
CA LEU A 19 -0.53 24.65 -37.88
C LEU A 19 0.12 25.92 -38.48
N PRO A 20 1.44 26.13 -38.28
CA PRO A 20 2.34 25.89 -39.40
C PRO A 20 3.64 25.13 -39.12
N LEU A 21 4.12 24.56 -40.23
CA LEU A 21 5.35 23.82 -40.46
C LEU A 21 6.63 24.63 -40.18
N GLY A 22 7.67 23.94 -39.68
CA GLY A 22 9.06 24.41 -39.68
C GLY A 22 9.99 23.21 -39.89
N LEU A 23 10.51 23.10 -41.12
CA LEU A 23 11.58 22.17 -41.50
C LEU A 23 12.92 22.66 -40.90
N GLY A 24 13.69 21.71 -40.37
CA GLY A 24 15.10 21.92 -40.03
C GLY A 24 15.85 20.58 -40.05
N ALA A 25 16.50 20.29 -41.18
CA ALA A 25 17.39 19.16 -41.36
C ALA A 25 18.73 19.43 -40.69
N PHE A 26 19.32 18.46 -39.97
CA PHE A 26 20.77 18.36 -39.83
C PHE A 26 21.22 16.89 -39.65
N GLN A 27 21.93 16.50 -40.64
CA GLN A 27 23.04 15.56 -40.86
C GLN A 27 23.43 14.52 -39.80
N SER A 28 23.56 13.34 -40.34
CA SER A 28 24.23 12.14 -39.88
C SER A 28 25.71 12.33 -39.47
N LEU A 29 26.11 11.66 -38.41
CA LEU A 29 27.47 11.12 -38.25
C LEU A 29 27.42 9.70 -37.72
N SER A 30 27.84 8.81 -38.59
CA SER A 30 28.13 7.40 -38.34
C SER A 30 29.42 7.29 -37.54
N HIS A 31 29.41 6.49 -36.46
CA HIS A 31 30.64 5.77 -36.05
C HIS A 31 30.25 4.37 -35.59
N ALA A 32 30.90 3.44 -36.20
CA ALA A 32 30.80 1.98 -35.97
C ALA A 32 31.74 1.52 -34.85
N ALA A 33 31.49 0.28 -34.45
CA ALA A 33 32.27 -0.62 -33.59
C ALA A 33 31.98 -0.43 -32.08
N ASP A 34 31.71 -1.44 -31.29
CA ASP A 34 32.33 -2.75 -31.26
C ASP A 34 31.44 -3.81 -30.59
N ARG A 35 31.54 -5.04 -31.01
CA ARG A 35 30.86 -6.21 -30.47
C ARG A 35 31.64 -6.72 -29.26
N THR A 36 31.04 -6.77 -28.07
CA THR A 36 31.42 -7.79 -27.07
C THR A 36 30.15 -8.39 -26.50
N GLY A 37 30.05 -9.71 -26.63
CA GLY A 37 28.94 -10.52 -26.18
C GLY A 37 28.83 -10.48 -24.68
N GLN A 38 27.64 -10.13 -24.21
CA GLN A 38 27.18 -10.45 -22.86
C GLN A 38 26.21 -11.63 -22.98
N GLU A 39 26.66 -12.76 -22.47
CA GLU A 39 25.87 -13.95 -22.24
C GLU A 39 24.65 -13.58 -21.36
N ASN A 40 23.47 -13.92 -21.87
CA ASN A 40 22.23 -13.96 -21.07
C ASN A 40 22.41 -14.98 -19.94
N LYS A 41 22.82 -14.50 -18.77
CA LYS A 41 22.73 -15.27 -17.54
C LYS A 41 21.26 -15.37 -17.18
N LYS A 42 20.65 -16.50 -17.54
CA LYS A 42 19.37 -16.98 -17.05
C LYS A 42 19.44 -16.98 -15.54
N LEU A 43 18.74 -16.06 -14.87
CA LEU A 43 18.52 -16.07 -13.43
C LEU A 43 17.73 -17.33 -13.11
N THR A 44 18.45 -18.38 -12.70
CA THR A 44 17.85 -19.54 -12.07
C THR A 44 17.43 -19.15 -10.66
N HIS A 45 16.12 -19.02 -10.44
CA HIS A 45 15.55 -18.94 -9.10
C HIS A 45 15.92 -20.23 -8.34
N PRO A 46 16.44 -20.16 -7.12
CA PRO A 46 16.53 -21.33 -6.27
C PRO A 46 15.12 -21.72 -5.84
N GLU A 47 14.62 -22.81 -6.37
CA GLU A 47 13.45 -23.51 -5.85
C GLU A 47 13.79 -24.06 -4.46
N ALA A 48 13.38 -23.35 -3.40
CA ALA A 48 13.15 -23.96 -2.11
C ALA A 48 11.66 -23.80 -1.80
N PRO A 49 10.92 -24.88 -1.50
CA PRO A 49 9.53 -24.77 -1.14
C PRO A 49 9.41 -23.97 0.15
N PHE A 50 8.62 -22.89 0.12
CA PHE A 50 8.26 -22.10 1.28
C PHE A 50 7.53 -23.01 2.28
N LYS A 51 8.25 -23.53 3.25
CA LYS A 51 7.67 -24.24 4.40
C LYS A 51 7.19 -23.18 5.38
N GLY A 52 5.89 -22.89 5.37
CA GLY A 52 5.24 -21.86 6.19
C GLY A 52 5.23 -22.12 7.71
N THR A 53 6.21 -22.82 8.28
CA THR A 53 6.18 -23.32 9.66
C THR A 53 7.30 -22.83 10.58
N ASP A 54 8.30 -22.07 10.11
CA ASP A 54 9.49 -21.80 10.94
C ASP A 54 9.75 -20.33 11.26
N LEU A 55 8.69 -19.50 11.29
CA LEU A 55 8.84 -18.08 11.56
C LEU A 55 8.30 -17.77 12.97
N GLU A 56 9.20 -17.43 13.89
CA GLU A 56 8.80 -16.92 15.21
C GLU A 56 7.86 -15.72 15.06
N PRO A 57 6.76 -15.68 15.81
CA PRO A 57 5.83 -14.55 15.73
C PRO A 57 6.58 -13.24 16.05
N PHE A 58 6.31 -12.21 15.27
CA PHE A 58 6.73 -10.86 15.59
C PHE A 58 6.02 -10.44 16.87
N ASP A 59 6.77 -10.36 17.98
CA ASP A 59 6.18 -9.95 19.25
C ASP A 59 5.92 -8.45 19.25
N MET A 60 4.68 -8.08 18.89
CA MET A 60 4.23 -6.70 18.85
C MET A 60 4.28 -6.00 20.20
N GLU A 61 4.30 -6.75 21.28
CA GLU A 61 4.33 -6.19 22.63
C GLU A 61 5.75 -5.93 23.13
N SER A 62 6.78 -6.42 22.42
CA SER A 62 8.17 -6.28 22.87
C SER A 62 8.71 -4.87 22.70
N ALA A 63 9.58 -4.46 23.61
CA ALA A 63 10.34 -3.21 23.54
C ALA A 63 11.21 -3.12 22.26
N LYS A 64 11.77 -4.24 21.82
CA LYS A 64 12.57 -4.31 20.59
C LYS A 64 11.74 -4.01 19.36
N THR A 65 10.49 -4.46 19.33
CA THR A 65 9.54 -4.14 18.25
C THR A 65 9.20 -2.66 18.25
N ALA A 66 8.98 -2.06 19.42
CA ALA A 66 8.72 -0.62 19.54
C ALA A 66 9.85 0.21 18.92
N GLU A 67 11.09 -0.09 19.24
CA GLU A 67 12.27 0.58 18.70
C GLU A 67 12.32 0.50 17.17
N ILE A 68 12.13 -0.70 16.61
CA ILE A 68 12.18 -0.94 15.16
C ILE A 68 11.07 -0.17 14.45
N VAL A 69 9.86 -0.21 14.98
CA VAL A 69 8.69 0.46 14.39
C VAL A 69 8.84 1.97 14.47
N PHE A 70 9.25 2.51 15.62
CA PHE A 70 9.43 3.95 15.77
C PHE A 70 10.59 4.50 14.94
N ASN A 71 11.65 3.71 14.77
CA ASN A 71 12.70 4.06 13.81
C ASN A 71 12.16 4.15 12.38
N ALA A 72 11.35 3.17 11.94
CA ALA A 72 10.74 3.19 10.62
C ALA A 72 9.80 4.41 10.44
N PHE A 73 9.05 4.80 11.47
CA PHE A 73 8.26 6.03 11.44
C PHE A 73 9.14 7.28 11.36
N LYS A 74 10.23 7.35 12.12
CA LYS A 74 11.15 8.49 12.08
C LYS A 74 11.80 8.66 10.72
N GLU A 75 12.21 7.57 10.09
CA GLU A 75 12.79 7.57 8.75
C GLU A 75 11.75 7.86 7.67
N GLY A 76 10.55 7.29 7.78
CA GLY A 76 9.47 7.45 6.81
C GLY A 76 8.79 8.82 6.85
N TYR A 77 8.83 9.49 8.02
CA TYR A 77 8.15 10.78 8.24
C TYR A 77 9.08 11.78 8.95
N PRO A 78 10.26 12.11 8.37
CA PRO A 78 11.29 12.89 9.06
C PRO A 78 10.82 14.29 9.48
N GLU A 79 9.91 14.91 8.71
CA GLU A 79 9.34 16.22 9.00
C GLU A 79 8.23 16.22 10.05
N LYS A 80 7.62 15.05 10.30
CA LYS A 80 6.43 14.92 11.16
C LYS A 80 6.74 14.27 12.50
N ILE A 81 7.74 13.41 12.54
CA ILE A 81 8.22 12.77 13.76
C ILE A 81 9.43 13.53 14.27
N SER A 82 9.27 14.24 15.38
CA SER A 82 10.40 15.00 15.96
C SER A 82 11.37 14.11 16.73
N GLU A 83 10.85 13.19 17.53
CA GLU A 83 11.64 12.37 18.44
C GLU A 83 10.97 11.02 18.71
N TYR A 84 11.76 10.01 19.04
CA TYR A 84 11.32 8.77 19.68
C TYR A 84 12.41 8.24 20.65
N GLY A 85 12.02 7.43 21.61
CA GLY A 85 12.93 6.86 22.58
C GLY A 85 12.22 6.07 23.66
N TYR A 86 12.95 5.72 24.73
CA TYR A 86 12.41 5.05 25.91
C TYR A 86 12.17 6.06 27.03
N ASP A 87 10.97 6.07 27.60
CA ASP A 87 10.62 6.89 28.75
C ASP A 87 10.70 6.06 30.04
N PRO A 88 11.68 6.33 30.93
CA PRO A 88 11.83 5.58 32.16
C PRO A 88 10.71 5.83 33.20
N VAL A 89 9.96 6.94 33.06
CA VAL A 89 8.83 7.26 33.95
C VAL A 89 7.60 6.48 33.54
N ALA A 90 7.29 6.49 32.23
CA ALA A 90 6.21 5.70 31.67
C ALA A 90 6.56 4.20 31.59
N GLN A 91 7.83 3.85 31.69
CA GLN A 91 8.37 2.50 31.47
C GLN A 91 7.97 1.92 30.11
N ASP A 92 7.92 2.78 29.08
CA ASP A 92 7.51 2.41 27.73
C ASP A 92 8.28 3.23 26.68
N TRP A 93 8.27 2.76 25.43
CA TRP A 93 8.75 3.51 24.30
C TRP A 93 7.78 4.62 23.93
N PHE A 94 8.30 5.76 23.48
CA PHE A 94 7.50 6.89 23.05
C PHE A 94 7.92 7.37 21.65
N ILE A 95 6.98 8.05 21.00
CA ILE A 95 7.17 8.76 19.74
C ILE A 95 6.42 10.10 19.80
N ILE A 96 7.02 11.17 19.26
CA ILE A 96 6.40 12.50 19.19
C ILE A 96 6.02 12.82 17.76
N ALA A 97 4.71 13.00 17.54
CA ALA A 97 4.12 13.39 16.27
C ALA A 97 3.19 14.60 16.47
N GLY A 98 3.34 15.66 15.65
CA GLY A 98 2.50 16.84 15.73
C GLY A 98 2.43 17.45 17.13
N GLN A 99 3.53 17.54 17.85
CA GLN A 99 3.66 18.05 19.23
C GLN A 99 2.98 17.19 20.32
N LYS A 100 2.47 16.00 19.96
CA LYS A 100 1.87 15.05 20.91
C LYS A 100 2.81 13.88 21.15
N LYS A 101 2.93 13.47 22.43
CA LYS A 101 3.66 12.27 22.82
C LYS A 101 2.71 11.08 22.85
N PHE A 102 3.13 10.02 22.18
CA PHE A 102 2.44 8.73 22.16
C PHE A 102 3.34 7.66 22.76
N LEU A 103 2.77 6.73 23.50
CA LEU A 103 3.44 5.55 24.02
C LEU A 103 3.21 4.36 23.08
N TRP A 104 4.12 3.39 23.12
CA TRP A 104 3.97 2.13 22.40
C TRP A 104 2.76 1.33 22.84
N ALA A 105 2.45 1.35 24.13
CA ALA A 105 1.25 0.77 24.73
C ALA A 105 0.96 -0.66 24.20
N LYS A 106 1.98 -1.52 24.26
CA LYS A 106 1.93 -2.90 23.73
C LYS A 106 1.52 -2.95 22.25
N GLY A 107 2.06 -2.09 21.42
CA GLY A 107 1.86 -2.07 19.96
C GLY A 107 0.65 -1.29 19.47
N ARG A 108 0.01 -0.44 20.31
CA ARG A 108 -1.19 0.32 19.92
C ARG A 108 -0.91 1.78 19.56
N ILE A 109 0.22 2.36 19.92
CA ILE A 109 0.58 3.78 19.74
C ILE A 109 -0.52 4.71 20.23
N LEU A 110 -0.56 4.94 21.54
CA LEU A 110 -1.62 5.68 22.23
C LEU A 110 -1.09 6.93 22.91
N LEU A 111 -1.94 7.94 23.08
CA LEU A 111 -1.68 9.01 24.04
C LEU A 111 -1.43 8.41 25.44
N GLU A 112 -0.56 9.02 26.23
CA GLU A 112 -0.26 8.56 27.58
C GLU A 112 -1.53 8.39 28.44
N SER A 113 -2.50 9.31 28.31
CA SER A 113 -3.79 9.24 28.99
C SER A 113 -4.67 8.04 28.60
N GLU A 114 -4.38 7.40 27.46
CA GLU A 114 -5.15 6.27 26.90
C GLU A 114 -4.39 4.93 27.03
N ALA A 115 -3.12 4.95 27.46
CA ALA A 115 -2.26 3.76 27.50
C ALA A 115 -2.85 2.63 28.35
N SER A 116 -3.56 2.94 29.44
CA SER A 116 -4.25 1.95 30.28
C SER A 116 -5.41 1.23 29.55
N GLN A 117 -5.86 1.76 28.41
CA GLN A 117 -6.95 1.21 27.61
C GLN A 117 -6.45 0.45 26.39
N ALA A 118 -5.16 0.13 26.32
CA ALA A 118 -4.53 -0.50 25.14
C ALA A 118 -5.31 -1.72 24.61
N GLU A 119 -5.84 -2.55 25.53
CA GLU A 119 -6.60 -3.74 25.16
C GLU A 119 -7.94 -3.47 24.43
N GLN A 120 -8.39 -2.22 24.38
CA GLN A 120 -9.59 -1.85 23.62
C GLN A 120 -9.30 -1.66 22.12
N TYR A 121 -8.04 -1.48 21.76
CA TYR A 121 -7.61 -1.16 20.40
C TYR A 121 -6.87 -2.33 19.75
N ARG A 122 -6.85 -2.36 18.42
CA ARG A 122 -6.03 -3.25 17.62
C ARG A 122 -4.58 -2.73 17.60
N HIS A 123 -3.61 -3.63 17.40
CA HIS A 123 -2.22 -3.24 17.17
C HIS A 123 -2.12 -2.30 15.96
N TYR A 124 -1.28 -1.28 16.08
CA TYR A 124 -1.12 -0.28 15.02
C TYR A 124 -0.55 -0.89 13.73
N ILE A 125 0.45 -1.76 13.87
CA ILE A 125 0.95 -2.59 12.78
C ILE A 125 0.30 -3.96 12.93
N ASP A 126 -0.73 -4.24 12.17
CA ASP A 126 -1.45 -5.52 12.19
C ASP A 126 -1.00 -6.49 11.09
N TYR A 127 -0.17 -6.02 10.17
CA TYR A 127 0.48 -6.85 9.16
C TYR A 127 1.84 -6.25 8.77
N LEU A 128 2.71 -7.11 8.25
CA LEU A 128 3.95 -6.71 7.61
C LEU A 128 3.75 -6.76 6.10
N TYR A 129 4.20 -5.72 5.41
CA TYR A 129 4.05 -5.66 3.97
C TYR A 129 4.91 -6.74 3.31
N PRO A 130 4.33 -7.65 2.47
CA PRO A 130 5.09 -8.74 1.87
C PRO A 130 6.11 -8.22 0.85
N ALA A 131 7.31 -8.81 0.85
CA ALA A 131 8.34 -8.51 -0.16
C ALA A 131 7.87 -8.93 -1.56
N GLU A 132 7.24 -10.09 -1.67
CA GLU A 132 6.84 -10.72 -2.92
C GLU A 132 5.35 -11.08 -2.92
N LEU A 133 4.80 -11.24 -4.12
CA LEU A 133 3.48 -11.82 -4.30
C LEU A 133 3.52 -13.30 -3.91
N ILE A 134 2.54 -13.72 -3.11
CA ILE A 134 2.36 -15.13 -2.75
C ILE A 134 1.40 -15.76 -3.76
N PRO A 135 1.85 -16.70 -4.60
CA PRO A 135 0.99 -17.31 -5.59
C PRO A 135 -0.08 -18.19 -4.93
N PRO A 136 -1.35 -18.10 -5.36
CA PRO A 136 -2.45 -18.84 -4.75
C PRO A 136 -2.26 -20.36 -4.73
N GLU A 137 -1.48 -20.89 -5.66
CA GLU A 137 -1.14 -22.31 -5.79
C GLU A 137 -0.31 -22.82 -4.59
N SER A 138 0.33 -21.90 -3.86
CA SER A 138 1.10 -22.23 -2.65
C SER A 138 0.27 -22.21 -1.36
N PHE A 139 -1.02 -21.81 -1.42
CA PHE A 139 -1.85 -21.70 -0.23
C PHE A 139 -2.21 -23.08 0.34
N SER A 140 -1.92 -23.30 1.62
CA SER A 140 -2.42 -24.46 2.33
C SER A 140 -3.93 -24.36 2.57
N SER A 141 -4.57 -25.50 2.87
CA SER A 141 -5.99 -25.53 3.23
C SER A 141 -6.31 -24.67 4.45
N GLU A 142 -5.40 -24.63 5.42
CA GLU A 142 -5.52 -23.81 6.65
C GLU A 142 -5.47 -22.32 6.30
N LEU A 143 -4.53 -21.90 5.44
CA LEU A 143 -4.45 -20.52 4.99
C LEU A 143 -5.71 -20.10 4.20
N VAL A 144 -6.22 -20.96 3.32
CA VAL A 144 -7.49 -20.71 2.60
C VAL A 144 -8.66 -20.57 3.57
N ALA A 145 -8.75 -21.40 4.59
CA ALA A 145 -9.79 -21.31 5.61
C ALA A 145 -9.66 -20.00 6.40
N GLU A 146 -8.44 -19.60 6.75
CA GLU A 146 -8.17 -18.35 7.46
C GLU A 146 -8.49 -17.11 6.61
N ILE A 147 -8.14 -17.11 5.32
CA ILE A 147 -8.53 -16.05 4.39
C ILE A 147 -10.06 -15.92 4.31
N LYS A 148 -10.77 -17.02 4.19
CA LYS A 148 -12.25 -17.04 4.18
C LYS A 148 -12.81 -16.46 5.47
N ARG A 149 -12.30 -16.89 6.63
CA ARG A 149 -12.73 -16.41 7.94
C ARG A 149 -12.49 -14.90 8.11
N THR A 150 -11.29 -14.42 7.76
CA THR A 150 -10.89 -13.00 7.93
C THR A 150 -11.52 -12.08 6.90
N SER A 151 -12.01 -12.60 5.78
CA SER A 151 -12.75 -11.83 4.77
C SER A 151 -14.26 -11.77 5.03
N ASP A 152 -14.78 -12.58 5.96
CA ASP A 152 -16.19 -12.56 6.34
C ASP A 152 -16.58 -11.23 6.99
N SER A 153 -17.75 -10.70 6.57
CA SER A 153 -18.24 -9.39 7.02
C SER A 153 -18.47 -9.34 8.53
N SER A 154 -19.02 -10.40 9.13
CA SER A 154 -19.29 -10.46 10.57
C SER A 154 -17.99 -10.52 11.38
N TYR A 155 -17.00 -11.28 10.92
CA TYR A 155 -15.68 -11.31 11.53
C TYR A 155 -15.02 -9.92 11.46
N ARG A 156 -15.05 -9.28 10.31
CA ARG A 156 -14.45 -7.95 10.11
C ARG A 156 -15.11 -6.90 11.01
N ALA A 157 -16.44 -6.93 11.14
CA ALA A 157 -17.19 -6.02 12.01
C ALA A 157 -16.94 -6.26 13.51
N SER A 158 -16.53 -7.48 13.90
CA SER A 158 -16.20 -7.82 15.28
C SER A 158 -14.80 -7.39 15.72
N GLN A 159 -13.93 -6.99 14.77
CA GLN A 159 -12.57 -6.60 15.10
C GLN A 159 -12.53 -5.24 15.81
N LYS A 160 -11.59 -5.12 16.77
CA LYS A 160 -11.30 -3.83 17.41
C LYS A 160 -10.83 -2.83 16.38
N ALA A 161 -11.22 -1.56 16.54
CA ALA A 161 -10.70 -0.47 15.73
C ALA A 161 -9.26 -0.10 16.12
N TYR A 162 -8.56 0.61 15.25
CA TYR A 162 -7.34 1.33 15.61
C TYR A 162 -7.68 2.56 16.45
N ASN A 163 -6.76 2.98 17.31
CA ASN A 163 -6.78 4.35 17.80
C ASN A 163 -6.25 5.28 16.71
N LEU A 164 -7.03 6.25 16.30
CA LEU A 164 -6.70 7.14 15.19
C LEU A 164 -5.96 8.42 15.62
N GLU A 165 -5.74 8.66 16.92
CA GLU A 165 -5.12 9.91 17.42
C GLU A 165 -3.70 10.11 16.88
N PHE A 166 -2.96 9.02 16.62
CA PHE A 166 -1.64 9.11 16.01
C PHE A 166 -1.71 9.60 14.55
N TYR A 167 -2.63 9.06 13.76
CA TYR A 167 -2.89 9.57 12.38
C TYR A 167 -3.43 11.00 12.39
N HIS A 168 -4.28 11.34 13.38
CA HIS A 168 -4.74 12.71 13.54
C HIS A 168 -3.58 13.68 13.81
N ALA A 169 -2.56 13.24 14.55
CA ALA A 169 -1.37 14.04 14.80
C ALA A 169 -0.43 14.12 13.58
N LEU A 170 -0.32 13.04 12.80
CA LEU A 170 0.51 13.02 11.59
C LEU A 170 -0.05 13.90 10.47
N TYR A 171 -1.38 13.92 10.30
CA TYR A 171 -2.03 14.48 9.11
C TYR A 171 -3.03 15.61 9.40
N ASP A 172 -3.03 16.14 10.64
CA ASP A 172 -3.95 17.20 11.10
C ASP A 172 -5.41 16.99 10.64
N GLY A 173 -5.90 15.77 10.84
CA GLY A 173 -7.12 15.30 10.20
C GLY A 173 -8.14 14.68 11.18
N LYS A 174 -8.35 15.27 12.38
CA LYS A 174 -9.33 14.76 13.33
C LYS A 174 -10.76 14.85 12.80
N THR A 175 -11.07 15.93 12.10
CA THR A 175 -12.38 16.15 11.47
C THR A 175 -12.23 16.23 9.95
N ARG A 176 -13.33 15.98 9.24
CA ARG A 176 -13.37 16.13 7.78
C ARG A 176 -12.95 17.54 7.35
N SER A 177 -13.47 18.57 8.03
CA SER A 177 -13.18 19.96 7.70
C SER A 177 -11.72 20.34 7.91
N GLN A 178 -11.04 19.76 8.91
CA GLN A 178 -9.60 19.95 9.11
C GLN A 178 -8.83 19.29 7.97
N LEU A 179 -9.08 18.00 7.71
CA LEU A 179 -8.37 17.24 6.69
C LEU A 179 -8.56 17.81 5.28
N GLU A 180 -9.77 18.29 4.94
CA GLU A 180 -10.02 18.85 3.60
C GLU A 180 -9.25 20.14 3.32
N GLN A 181 -8.67 20.80 4.32
CA GLN A 181 -7.75 21.94 4.13
C GLN A 181 -6.40 21.49 3.54
N HIS A 182 -6.04 20.22 3.74
CA HIS A 182 -4.81 19.61 3.26
C HIS A 182 -5.01 18.80 1.96
N ILE A 183 -6.26 18.73 1.44
CA ILE A 183 -6.54 18.02 0.19
C ILE A 183 -6.30 18.93 -1.00
N VAL A 184 -5.39 18.53 -1.86
CA VAL A 184 -5.03 19.25 -3.09
C VAL A 184 -5.42 18.47 -4.34
N SER A 185 -5.75 19.18 -5.42
CA SER A 185 -6.06 18.56 -6.72
C SER A 185 -4.79 18.49 -7.57
N LEU A 186 -4.39 17.27 -7.89
CA LEU A 186 -3.18 16.95 -8.64
C LEU A 186 -3.51 16.35 -10.01
N ARG A 187 -2.50 16.28 -10.88
CA ARG A 187 -2.50 15.41 -12.05
C ARG A 187 -1.49 14.29 -11.83
N PHE A 188 -1.91 13.06 -12.09
CA PHE A 188 -1.06 11.88 -12.04
C PHE A 188 -1.32 11.03 -13.29
N LEU A 189 -0.28 10.76 -14.07
CA LEU A 189 -0.36 10.04 -15.36
C LEU A 189 -1.49 10.56 -16.26
N GLY A 190 -1.64 11.89 -16.32
CA GLY A 190 -2.65 12.58 -17.10
C GLY A 190 -4.06 12.60 -16.52
N LYS A 191 -4.32 11.97 -15.38
CA LYS A 191 -5.63 11.96 -14.69
C LYS A 191 -5.64 12.95 -13.53
N ARG A 192 -6.81 13.55 -13.26
CA ARG A 192 -6.99 14.39 -12.06
C ARG A 192 -7.28 13.49 -10.87
N VAL A 193 -6.66 13.77 -9.73
CA VAL A 193 -6.87 13.09 -8.45
C VAL A 193 -6.76 14.10 -7.31
N ASN A 194 -7.58 13.93 -6.27
CA ASN A 194 -7.51 14.71 -5.05
C ASN A 194 -6.81 13.87 -3.98
N LEU A 195 -5.74 14.40 -3.38
CA LEU A 195 -4.93 13.69 -2.40
C LEU A 195 -4.43 14.66 -1.33
N HIS A 196 -3.92 14.13 -0.23
CA HIS A 196 -3.28 14.92 0.80
C HIS A 196 -2.00 15.59 0.25
N GLU A 197 -1.75 16.84 0.61
CA GLU A 197 -0.59 17.60 0.13
C GLU A 197 0.75 16.94 0.44
N ASP A 198 0.86 16.24 1.58
CA ASP A 198 2.08 15.52 1.99
C ASP A 198 2.54 14.46 0.99
N ILE A 199 1.62 13.84 0.27
CA ILE A 199 1.98 12.81 -0.70
C ILE A 199 2.16 13.37 -2.12
N ALA A 200 2.00 14.68 -2.31
CA ALA A 200 2.15 15.29 -3.62
C ALA A 200 3.58 15.13 -4.18
N SER A 201 4.59 15.35 -3.35
CA SER A 201 6.00 15.23 -3.74
C SER A 201 6.42 13.78 -4.05
N PRO A 202 6.20 12.79 -3.16
CA PRO A 202 6.49 11.39 -3.49
C PRO A 202 5.70 10.89 -4.70
N LEU A 203 4.43 11.27 -4.89
CA LEU A 203 3.67 10.89 -6.06
C LEU A 203 4.19 11.50 -7.36
N ALA A 204 4.66 12.75 -7.33
CA ALA A 204 5.30 13.38 -8.48
C ALA A 204 6.61 12.67 -8.86
N ALA A 205 7.36 12.17 -7.88
CA ALA A 205 8.56 11.37 -8.13
C ALA A 205 8.21 10.02 -8.78
N VAL A 206 7.15 9.34 -8.30
CA VAL A 206 6.59 8.14 -8.93
C VAL A 206 6.22 8.41 -10.39
N GLU A 207 5.46 9.46 -10.66
CA GLU A 207 5.04 9.81 -12.03
C GLU A 207 6.24 10.02 -12.95
N LYS A 208 7.23 10.79 -12.50
CA LYS A 208 8.46 11.09 -13.25
C LYS A 208 9.21 9.80 -13.63
N GLU A 209 9.34 8.85 -12.69
CA GLU A 209 10.04 7.58 -12.96
C GLU A 209 9.21 6.67 -13.88
N ILE A 210 7.90 6.53 -13.67
CA ILE A 210 7.02 5.76 -14.56
C ILE A 210 7.11 6.31 -15.99
N GLN A 211 7.04 7.62 -16.18
CA GLN A 211 7.14 8.25 -17.50
C GLN A 211 8.51 8.01 -18.15
N ALA A 212 9.58 8.00 -17.36
CA ALA A 212 10.92 7.72 -17.87
C ALA A 212 11.07 6.26 -18.32
N VAL A 213 10.54 5.32 -17.55
CA VAL A 213 10.54 3.88 -17.88
C VAL A 213 9.62 3.60 -19.08
N ALA A 214 8.45 4.21 -19.16
CA ALA A 214 7.49 4.04 -20.26
C ALA A 214 8.07 4.37 -21.63
N LYS A 215 9.03 5.29 -21.72
CA LYS A 215 9.73 5.61 -22.99
C LYS A 215 10.57 4.46 -23.55
N LYS A 216 10.90 3.46 -22.73
CA LYS A 216 11.81 2.35 -23.08
C LYS A 216 11.22 0.97 -22.81
N ASN A 217 10.06 0.92 -22.16
CA ASN A 217 9.37 -0.31 -21.78
C ASN A 217 7.92 -0.28 -22.27
N GLN A 218 7.60 -1.14 -23.24
CA GLN A 218 6.29 -1.16 -23.88
C GLN A 218 5.19 -1.56 -22.90
N GLU A 219 5.45 -2.47 -21.97
CA GLU A 219 4.46 -2.90 -20.97
C GLU A 219 4.04 -1.74 -20.06
N VAL A 220 5.01 -0.94 -19.58
CA VAL A 220 4.74 0.25 -18.76
C VAL A 220 4.04 1.33 -19.58
N GLN A 221 4.43 1.54 -20.86
CA GLN A 221 3.73 2.45 -21.76
C GLN A 221 2.28 2.03 -21.98
N ASP A 222 2.05 0.74 -22.20
CA ASP A 222 0.70 0.19 -22.37
C ASP A 222 -0.14 0.34 -21.10
N PHE A 223 0.45 0.12 -19.94
CA PHE A 223 -0.20 0.37 -18.65
C PHE A 223 -0.68 1.82 -18.57
N VAL A 224 0.21 2.80 -18.80
CA VAL A 224 -0.13 4.23 -18.75
C VAL A 224 -1.26 4.57 -19.74
N ASN A 225 -1.18 4.07 -20.97
CA ASN A 225 -2.21 4.31 -22.01
C ASN A 225 -3.56 3.68 -21.69
N LYS A 226 -3.58 2.62 -20.89
CA LYS A 226 -4.80 1.88 -20.50
C LYS A 226 -5.42 2.39 -19.20
N ILE A 227 -4.86 3.37 -18.51
CA ILE A 227 -5.50 3.99 -17.34
C ILE A 227 -6.80 4.68 -17.76
N SER A 228 -7.90 4.33 -17.10
CA SER A 228 -9.21 4.98 -17.25
C SER A 228 -9.32 6.18 -16.33
N SER A 229 -9.15 5.97 -15.04
CA SER A 229 -9.22 6.98 -13.97
C SER A 229 -8.23 6.67 -12.85
N VAL A 230 -7.98 7.69 -12.04
CA VAL A 230 -7.28 7.56 -10.76
C VAL A 230 -8.18 8.17 -9.70
N GLU A 231 -8.52 7.40 -8.69
CA GLU A 231 -9.41 7.81 -7.60
C GLU A 231 -8.59 7.96 -6.31
N GLY A 232 -8.79 9.04 -5.57
CA GLY A 232 -8.00 9.37 -4.38
C GLY A 232 -8.88 9.62 -3.17
N TYR A 233 -8.86 10.86 -2.65
CA TYR A 233 -9.58 11.25 -1.46
C TYR A 233 -11.08 10.95 -1.53
N ASN A 234 -11.55 10.22 -0.52
CA ASN A 234 -12.96 9.92 -0.32
C ASN A 234 -13.22 9.69 1.18
N TRP A 235 -13.87 10.67 1.83
CA TRP A 235 -14.19 10.59 3.26
C TRP A 235 -15.20 9.48 3.55
N ARG A 236 -14.70 8.33 4.02
CA ARG A 236 -15.53 7.15 4.32
C ARG A 236 -14.84 6.24 5.35
N GLU A 237 -15.64 5.47 6.06
CA GLU A 237 -15.16 4.31 6.81
C GLU A 237 -14.94 3.12 5.87
N ILE A 238 -14.13 2.15 6.32
CA ILE A 238 -13.99 0.88 5.60
C ILE A 238 -15.29 0.09 5.79
N ARG A 239 -15.83 -0.42 4.70
CA ARG A 239 -17.01 -1.29 4.75
C ARG A 239 -16.76 -2.45 5.73
N ASP A 240 -17.73 -2.72 6.61
CA ASP A 240 -17.68 -3.78 7.61
C ASP A 240 -16.51 -3.67 8.62
N ARG A 241 -16.02 -2.44 8.88
CA ARG A 241 -15.00 -2.13 9.88
C ARG A 241 -15.29 -0.77 10.52
N GLN A 242 -14.78 -0.59 11.74
CA GLN A 242 -14.84 0.70 12.43
C GLN A 242 -13.65 1.62 12.09
N ASP A 243 -12.80 1.21 11.16
CA ASP A 243 -11.60 1.94 10.76
C ASP A 243 -11.87 2.89 9.60
N ARG A 244 -11.14 3.99 9.55
CA ARG A 244 -11.14 4.90 8.39
C ARG A 244 -10.28 4.32 7.28
N SER A 245 -10.78 4.41 6.05
CA SER A 245 -10.00 4.08 4.85
C SER A 245 -8.84 5.08 4.66
N PHE A 246 -7.70 4.65 4.14
CA PHE A 246 -6.60 5.55 3.76
C PHE A 246 -7.01 6.56 2.68
N HIS A 247 -8.02 6.26 1.86
CA HIS A 247 -8.67 7.26 1.01
C HIS A 247 -9.29 8.41 1.80
N SER A 248 -9.78 8.15 3.01
CA SER A 248 -10.33 9.20 3.88
C SER A 248 -9.29 10.18 4.41
N TRP A 249 -8.02 9.81 4.35
CA TRP A 249 -6.89 10.67 4.65
C TRP A 249 -6.30 11.32 3.40
N GLY A 250 -6.76 10.94 2.20
CA GLY A 250 -6.12 11.32 0.95
C GLY A 250 -4.74 10.70 0.73
N LEU A 251 -4.45 9.59 1.42
CA LEU A 251 -3.16 8.90 1.42
C LEU A 251 -3.15 7.66 0.52
N ALA A 252 -4.26 7.37 -0.12
CA ALA A 252 -4.39 6.24 -1.04
C ALA A 252 -4.95 6.67 -2.39
N LEU A 253 -4.56 5.93 -3.41
CA LEU A 253 -5.09 6.08 -4.76
C LEU A 253 -5.38 4.72 -5.40
N ASP A 254 -6.49 4.66 -6.14
CA ASP A 254 -6.89 3.51 -6.95
C ASP A 254 -6.65 3.83 -8.43
N ILE A 255 -5.86 3.01 -9.11
CA ILE A 255 -5.56 3.16 -10.53
C ILE A 255 -6.44 2.18 -11.32
N LEU A 256 -7.50 2.68 -11.95
CA LEU A 256 -8.45 1.85 -12.66
C LEU A 256 -8.07 1.73 -14.14
N PRO A 257 -7.94 0.51 -14.68
CA PRO A 257 -7.71 0.29 -16.10
C PRO A 257 -8.99 0.46 -16.93
N LYS A 258 -8.87 0.74 -18.22
CA LYS A 258 -10.00 0.66 -19.15
C LYS A 258 -10.63 -0.73 -19.12
N GLY A 259 -11.96 -0.79 -19.07
CA GLY A 259 -12.72 -2.04 -19.00
C GLY A 259 -12.54 -2.80 -17.67
N TRP A 260 -12.30 -2.09 -16.58
CA TRP A 260 -12.08 -2.67 -15.26
C TRP A 260 -13.25 -3.54 -14.77
N GLN A 261 -14.47 -3.25 -15.18
CA GLN A 261 -15.66 -4.01 -14.81
C GLN A 261 -15.61 -5.50 -15.22
N GLN A 262 -14.76 -5.83 -16.20
CA GLN A 262 -14.58 -7.19 -16.73
C GLN A 262 -13.27 -7.84 -16.25
N LYS A 263 -12.64 -7.27 -15.23
CA LYS A 263 -11.31 -7.70 -14.74
C LYS A 263 -11.36 -8.07 -13.26
N ASN A 264 -10.57 -9.05 -12.91
CA ASN A 264 -10.34 -9.41 -11.50
C ASN A 264 -9.33 -8.41 -10.90
N ILE A 265 -9.80 -7.31 -10.36
CA ILE A 265 -8.98 -6.22 -9.84
C ILE A 265 -9.05 -6.05 -8.32
N TYR A 266 -10.15 -6.50 -7.68
CA TYR A 266 -10.39 -6.31 -6.26
C TYR A 266 -11.18 -7.48 -5.68
N TRP A 267 -10.64 -8.12 -4.66
CA TRP A 267 -11.20 -9.33 -4.05
C TRP A 267 -12.66 -9.19 -3.61
N SER A 268 -13.02 -8.06 -3.02
CA SER A 268 -14.36 -7.87 -2.45
C SER A 268 -15.47 -7.86 -3.52
N TRP A 269 -15.20 -7.30 -4.70
CA TRP A 269 -16.15 -7.34 -5.81
C TRP A 269 -16.29 -8.76 -6.39
N ILE A 270 -15.17 -9.49 -6.41
CA ILE A 270 -15.16 -10.86 -6.91
C ILE A 270 -15.86 -11.82 -5.94
N SER A 271 -15.72 -11.59 -4.63
CA SER A 271 -16.31 -12.43 -3.60
C SER A 271 -17.84 -12.49 -3.64
N GLU A 272 -18.50 -11.48 -4.24
CA GLU A 272 -19.95 -11.44 -4.40
C GLU A 272 -20.50 -12.58 -5.30
N TRP A 273 -19.67 -13.11 -6.19
CA TRP A 273 -20.07 -14.18 -7.13
C TRP A 273 -19.10 -15.38 -7.15
N ASN A 274 -17.89 -15.25 -6.61
CA ASN A 274 -16.91 -16.34 -6.53
C ASN A 274 -16.41 -16.54 -5.10
N PRO A 275 -16.93 -17.53 -4.36
CA PRO A 275 -16.51 -17.80 -2.97
C PRO A 275 -15.05 -18.28 -2.85
N ASN A 276 -14.40 -18.65 -3.96
CA ASN A 276 -12.99 -19.04 -4.02
C ASN A 276 -12.11 -17.96 -4.67
N TRP A 277 -12.49 -16.69 -4.56
CA TRP A 277 -11.79 -15.56 -5.12
C TRP A 277 -10.29 -15.53 -4.79
N MET A 278 -9.90 -16.00 -3.58
CA MET A 278 -8.51 -16.05 -3.14
C MET A 278 -7.65 -17.00 -3.97
N LEU A 279 -8.27 -18.01 -4.59
CA LEU A 279 -7.58 -19.01 -5.42
C LEU A 279 -7.52 -18.62 -6.92
N ILE A 280 -7.96 -17.42 -7.29
CA ILE A 280 -7.79 -16.95 -8.67
C ILE A 280 -6.28 -16.81 -8.96
N PRO A 281 -5.74 -17.52 -9.98
CA PRO A 281 -4.33 -17.44 -10.36
C PRO A 281 -3.89 -16.01 -10.68
N LEU A 282 -2.62 -15.70 -10.46
CA LEU A 282 -2.08 -14.34 -10.67
C LEU A 282 -2.21 -13.89 -12.13
N ASP A 283 -2.03 -14.77 -13.10
CA ASP A 283 -2.18 -14.50 -14.54
C ASP A 283 -3.62 -14.18 -14.96
N ARG A 284 -4.61 -14.49 -14.12
CA ARG A 284 -6.03 -14.14 -14.31
C ARG A 284 -6.47 -12.89 -13.55
N ARG A 285 -5.57 -12.29 -12.78
CA ARG A 285 -5.81 -10.99 -12.14
C ARG A 285 -5.25 -9.88 -13.03
N TRP A 286 -5.94 -8.76 -13.09
CA TRP A 286 -5.30 -7.56 -13.61
C TRP A 286 -4.36 -7.02 -12.55
N MET A 287 -3.14 -6.73 -12.94
CA MET A 287 -2.11 -6.15 -12.07
C MET A 287 -1.37 -5.06 -12.83
N PRO A 288 -0.88 -4.01 -12.16
CA PRO A 288 0.12 -3.12 -12.74
C PRO A 288 1.41 -3.92 -13.07
N PRO A 289 2.21 -3.46 -14.04
CA PRO A 289 3.53 -4.03 -14.27
C PRO A 289 4.38 -4.02 -13.00
N GLN A 290 5.19 -5.06 -12.81
CA GLN A 290 6.07 -5.18 -11.63
C GLN A 290 6.96 -3.93 -11.44
N LEU A 291 7.54 -3.39 -12.51
CA LEU A 291 8.33 -2.16 -12.47
C LEU A 291 7.54 -0.95 -11.96
N VAL A 292 6.24 -0.88 -12.22
CA VAL A 292 5.39 0.20 -11.69
C VAL A 292 5.22 0.03 -10.17
N VAL A 293 4.99 -1.20 -9.71
CA VAL A 293 4.89 -1.49 -8.26
C VAL A 293 6.19 -1.13 -7.56
N GLU A 294 7.33 -1.55 -8.07
CA GLU A 294 8.67 -1.25 -7.52
C GLU A 294 8.94 0.26 -7.44
N ILE A 295 8.53 1.03 -8.45
CA ILE A 295 8.64 2.49 -8.42
C ILE A 295 7.79 3.08 -7.30
N PHE A 296 6.56 2.63 -7.11
CA PHE A 296 5.71 3.09 -6.01
C PHE A 296 6.33 2.75 -4.64
N GLU A 297 6.79 1.50 -4.46
CA GLU A 297 7.44 1.04 -3.22
C GLU A 297 8.68 1.87 -2.90
N LYS A 298 9.53 2.13 -3.87
CA LYS A 298 10.72 3.00 -3.73
C LYS A 298 10.39 4.39 -3.19
N HIS A 299 9.19 4.90 -3.45
CA HIS A 299 8.72 6.20 -2.99
C HIS A 299 7.76 6.13 -1.79
N GLY A 300 7.79 5.01 -1.04
CA GLY A 300 7.07 4.86 0.23
C GLY A 300 5.60 4.46 0.10
N PHE A 301 5.16 3.97 -1.05
CA PHE A 301 3.81 3.44 -1.22
C PHE A 301 3.83 1.92 -1.12
N VAL A 302 2.85 1.33 -0.46
CA VAL A 302 2.56 -0.10 -0.52
C VAL A 302 1.46 -0.37 -1.53
N TRP A 303 1.49 -1.56 -2.15
CA TRP A 303 0.51 -1.99 -3.13
C TRP A 303 -0.41 -3.08 -2.57
N GLY A 304 -1.71 -2.88 -2.66
CA GLY A 304 -2.72 -3.81 -2.14
C GLY A 304 -2.77 -5.16 -2.84
N GLY A 305 -2.15 -5.30 -4.02
CA GLY A 305 -2.06 -6.58 -4.73
C GLY A 305 -1.22 -7.64 -4.02
N LYS A 306 -0.32 -7.24 -3.10
CA LYS A 306 0.46 -8.16 -2.25
C LYS A 306 -0.30 -8.64 -1.01
N TRP A 307 -1.48 -8.10 -0.71
CA TRP A 307 -2.29 -8.55 0.41
C TRP A 307 -2.98 -9.89 0.11
N LEU A 308 -3.26 -10.70 1.12
CA LEU A 308 -4.08 -11.90 0.95
C LEU A 308 -5.50 -11.56 0.49
N GLN A 309 -6.06 -10.47 1.01
CA GLN A 309 -7.29 -9.82 0.52
C GLN A 309 -6.88 -8.78 -0.55
N TRP A 310 -6.44 -9.27 -1.70
CA TRP A 310 -5.79 -8.48 -2.73
C TRP A 310 -6.68 -7.37 -3.33
N ASP A 311 -6.09 -6.18 -3.42
CA ASP A 311 -6.65 -5.01 -4.10
C ASP A 311 -5.63 -4.49 -5.11
N ASN A 312 -5.73 -4.96 -6.35
CA ASN A 312 -4.69 -4.75 -7.36
C ASN A 312 -4.67 -3.33 -7.93
N ILE A 313 -5.72 -2.54 -7.70
CA ILE A 313 -5.76 -1.14 -8.13
C ILE A 313 -5.23 -0.18 -7.06
N HIS A 314 -5.13 -0.63 -5.80
CA HIS A 314 -4.90 0.19 -4.62
C HIS A 314 -3.43 0.37 -4.30
N PHE A 315 -3.02 1.63 -4.14
CA PHE A 315 -1.74 2.03 -3.57
C PHE A 315 -1.99 2.97 -2.39
N GLU A 316 -1.27 2.78 -1.28
CA GLU A 316 -1.36 3.70 -0.14
C GLU A 316 0.02 4.11 0.38
N TYR A 317 0.16 5.37 0.79
CA TYR A 317 1.41 5.92 1.28
C TYR A 317 1.68 5.45 2.71
N ARG A 318 2.61 4.51 2.85
CA ARG A 318 2.98 3.85 4.10
C ARG A 318 4.50 3.58 4.12
N PRO A 319 5.32 4.65 4.11
CA PRO A 319 6.77 4.47 4.05
C PRO A 319 7.32 3.64 5.21
N GLU A 320 6.71 3.69 6.39
CA GLU A 320 7.08 2.86 7.53
C GLU A 320 6.93 1.36 7.25
N LEU A 321 5.91 0.95 6.48
CA LEU A 321 5.73 -0.47 6.14
C LEU A 321 6.75 -0.95 5.11
N VAL A 322 7.13 -0.07 4.16
CA VAL A 322 8.21 -0.37 3.20
C VAL A 322 9.54 -0.54 3.94
N LEU A 323 9.88 0.39 4.85
CA LEU A 323 11.10 0.34 5.64
C LEU A 323 11.14 -0.90 6.58
N LEU A 324 10.01 -1.25 7.18
CA LEU A 324 9.90 -2.46 8.00
C LEU A 324 10.13 -3.72 7.17
N GLN A 325 9.62 -3.79 5.96
CA GLN A 325 9.83 -4.88 5.02
C GLN A 325 11.31 -5.01 4.63
N GLU A 326 11.98 -3.92 4.25
CA GLU A 326 13.40 -3.90 3.88
C GLU A 326 14.29 -4.35 5.04
N ASN A 327 14.00 -3.89 6.26
CA ASN A 327 14.72 -4.30 7.47
C ASN A 327 14.58 -5.80 7.75
N GLN A 328 13.43 -6.40 7.48
CA GLN A 328 13.23 -7.85 7.62
C GLN A 328 14.01 -8.64 6.57
N TYR A 329 13.98 -8.20 5.33
CA TYR A 329 14.69 -8.86 4.25
C TYR A 329 16.22 -8.81 4.45
N SER A 330 16.73 -7.69 4.95
CA SER A 330 18.15 -7.56 5.30
C SER A 330 18.54 -8.51 6.44
N ARG A 331 17.67 -8.68 7.44
CA ARG A 331 17.89 -9.60 8.57
C ARG A 331 17.78 -11.07 8.19
N SER A 332 16.90 -11.42 7.24
CA SER A 332 16.77 -12.81 6.76
C SER A 332 17.99 -13.27 5.96
N ARG A 333 18.77 -12.36 5.38
CA ARG A 333 20.06 -12.65 4.74
C ARG A 333 21.21 -12.84 5.73
N ASP A 334 21.09 -12.27 6.92
CA ASP A 334 22.03 -12.53 8.02
C ASP A 334 21.53 -13.75 8.78
N ALA A 335 22.11 -14.92 8.49
CA ALA A 335 21.74 -16.20 9.09
C ALA A 335 21.91 -16.24 10.64
N SER A 336 22.47 -15.20 11.25
CA SER A 336 22.56 -15.02 12.70
C SER A 336 21.30 -14.36 13.31
N LEU A 337 20.44 -13.75 12.48
CA LEU A 337 19.24 -13.04 12.92
C LEU A 337 17.99 -13.77 12.40
N LYS A 338 17.19 -14.32 13.33
CA LYS A 338 15.92 -14.99 12.97
C LYS A 338 14.97 -14.02 12.24
N PRO A 339 14.32 -14.44 11.13
CA PRO A 339 13.37 -13.59 10.38
C PRO A 339 12.19 -13.17 11.24
N LEU A 340 11.77 -11.92 11.10
CA LEU A 340 10.60 -11.34 11.79
C LEU A 340 9.29 -11.69 11.05
N THR A 341 9.03 -12.94 10.78
CA THR A 341 7.85 -13.33 9.98
C THR A 341 6.82 -14.05 10.81
N ARG A 342 5.79 -13.34 11.17
CA ARG A 342 4.39 -13.80 11.32
C ARG A 342 3.47 -12.64 11.73
N LEU A 343 3.06 -11.83 10.79
CA LEU A 343 1.90 -10.96 10.98
C LEU A 343 1.16 -10.80 9.64
N CYS A 344 0.85 -11.93 9.01
CA CYS A 344 -0.28 -11.94 8.10
C CYS A 344 -1.45 -12.51 8.89
N TYR A 345 -2.28 -11.62 9.46
CA TYR A 345 -3.54 -11.93 10.17
C TYR A 345 -3.36 -12.63 11.54
N GLY A 346 -3.75 -11.92 12.60
CA GLY A 346 -3.71 -12.37 13.98
C GLY A 346 -4.17 -13.82 14.15
N SER A 347 -3.25 -14.69 14.52
CA SER A 347 -3.59 -16.03 14.96
C SER A 347 -4.33 -15.92 16.28
N PRO A 348 -5.51 -16.54 16.45
CA PRO A 348 -6.11 -16.68 17.76
C PRO A 348 -5.18 -17.55 18.61
N LYS A 349 -4.87 -17.08 19.83
CA LYS A 349 -4.37 -17.99 20.86
C LYS A 349 -5.40 -19.13 20.96
N ILE A 350 -4.99 -20.34 20.62
CA ILE A 350 -5.73 -21.54 20.96
C ILE A 350 -5.71 -21.58 22.49
N VAL A 351 -6.82 -21.24 23.12
CA VAL A 351 -7.07 -21.57 24.51
C VAL A 351 -7.41 -23.05 24.47
N GLU A 352 -6.47 -23.89 24.87
CA GLU A 352 -6.76 -25.32 25.13
C GLU A 352 -7.81 -25.43 26.24
N PRO A 353 -8.71 -26.43 26.16
CA PRO A 353 -9.85 -26.59 27.05
C PRO A 353 -9.47 -26.85 28.52
#